data_a9628946923b477dc7043612faaa89b4
#
_entry.id   a9628946923b477dc7043612faaa89b4
#
_cell.length_a   1.000
_cell.length_b   1.000
_cell.length_c   1.000
_cell.angle_alpha   90.00
_cell.angle_beta   90.00
_cell.angle_gamma   90.00
#
_symmetry.space_group_name_H-M   'P 1'
#
loop_
_entity.id
_entity.type
_entity.pdbx_description
1 polymer ?
#
loop_
_entity_poly.entity_id
_entity_poly.type
_entity_poly.pdbx_seq_one_letter_code
_entity_poly.pdbx_strand_id
1 'polypeptide(L)'
;MDRESFKRWLDSYGHAWIGRDPVAAAALYADDATYQVTPFNEPLRGRDAIYEYWDGVAKTEERIQFDSEILAVTPEHGIARWWASFVRVPPGLETKLDGIFLISLDASGRCQSLREWWHKLQ
;
A
#
# COMPACT_ATOMS: atom_id res chain seq x y z
N MET A 1 7.86 -1.16 -16.73
CA MET A 1 6.91 -1.95 -15.94
C MET A 1 5.80 -2.44 -16.84
N ASP A 2 5.30 -3.65 -16.64
CA ASP A 2 4.16 -4.12 -17.40
C ASP A 2 2.91 -4.23 -16.50
N ARG A 3 1.75 -4.25 -17.15
CA ARG A 3 0.47 -4.26 -16.45
C ARG A 3 0.27 -5.52 -15.59
N GLU A 4 0.73 -6.66 -16.07
CA GLU A 4 0.55 -7.92 -15.37
C GLU A 4 1.36 -7.96 -14.06
N SER A 5 2.62 -7.52 -14.09
CA SER A 5 3.44 -7.42 -12.89
C SER A 5 2.84 -6.45 -11.88
N PHE A 6 2.33 -5.32 -12.35
CA PHE A 6 1.69 -4.35 -11.48
C PHE A 6 0.41 -4.90 -10.85
N LYS A 7 -0.39 -5.60 -11.64
CA LYS A 7 -1.61 -6.23 -11.12
C LYS A 7 -1.28 -7.27 -10.04
N ARG A 8 -0.27 -8.10 -10.26
CA ARG A 8 0.16 -9.08 -9.24
C ARG A 8 0.60 -8.39 -7.95
N TRP A 9 1.34 -7.29 -8.09
CA TRP A 9 1.77 -6.54 -6.91
C TRP A 9 0.58 -5.98 -6.14
N LEU A 10 -0.37 -5.37 -6.84
CA LEU A 10 -1.58 -4.82 -6.21
C LEU A 10 -2.43 -5.90 -5.53
N ASP A 11 -2.56 -7.06 -6.17
CA ASP A 11 -3.30 -8.18 -5.57
C ASP A 11 -2.61 -8.68 -4.30
N SER A 12 -1.29 -8.79 -4.32
CA SER A 12 -0.51 -9.20 -3.14
C SER A 12 -0.59 -8.17 -2.02
N TYR A 13 -0.56 -6.89 -2.37
CA TYR A 13 -0.72 -5.80 -1.41
C TYR A 13 -2.08 -5.88 -0.71
N GLY A 14 -3.14 -6.06 -1.48
CA GLY A 14 -4.48 -6.21 -0.92
C GLY A 14 -4.59 -7.42 0.02
N HIS A 15 -4.05 -8.57 -0.39
CA HIS A 15 -4.07 -9.76 0.44
C HIS A 15 -3.31 -9.55 1.76
N ALA A 16 -2.17 -8.89 1.71
CA ALA A 16 -1.37 -8.63 2.92
C ALA A 16 -2.09 -7.69 3.88
N TRP A 17 -2.73 -6.65 3.37
CA TRP A 17 -3.48 -5.71 4.20
C TRP A 17 -4.72 -6.37 4.81
N ILE A 18 -5.54 -7.01 3.98
CA ILE A 18 -6.76 -7.71 4.43
C ILE A 18 -6.41 -8.78 5.47
N GLY A 19 -5.31 -9.50 5.26
CA GLY A 19 -4.84 -10.54 6.16
C GLY A 19 -4.14 -10.03 7.41
N ARG A 20 -3.94 -8.72 7.54
CA ARG A 20 -3.23 -8.10 8.67
C ARG A 20 -1.86 -8.75 8.86
N ASP A 21 -1.10 -8.88 7.78
CA ASP A 21 0.16 -9.60 7.73
C ASP A 21 1.31 -8.64 7.39
N PRO A 22 1.96 -8.05 8.41
CA PRO A 22 3.03 -7.07 8.16
C PRO A 22 4.28 -7.70 7.53
N VAL A 23 4.54 -8.97 7.74
CA VAL A 23 5.65 -9.67 7.09
C VAL A 23 5.40 -9.76 5.60
N ALA A 24 4.22 -10.20 5.18
CA ALA A 24 3.85 -10.29 3.78
C ALA A 24 3.82 -8.89 3.12
N ALA A 25 3.32 -7.88 3.83
CA ALA A 25 3.32 -6.52 3.32
C ALA A 25 4.74 -6.01 3.08
N ALA A 26 5.62 -6.15 4.05
CA ALA A 26 7.01 -5.69 3.93
C ALA A 26 7.77 -6.41 2.83
N ALA A 27 7.47 -7.69 2.60
CA ALA A 27 8.13 -8.49 1.56
C ALA A 27 7.86 -8.00 0.14
N LEU A 28 6.83 -7.14 -0.05
CA LEU A 28 6.49 -6.55 -1.35
C LEU A 28 7.42 -5.41 -1.76
N TYR A 29 8.32 -4.98 -0.87
CA TYR A 29 9.18 -3.82 -1.07
C TYR A 29 10.64 -4.22 -1.17
N ALA A 30 11.40 -3.49 -1.98
CA ALA A 30 12.85 -3.65 -2.05
C ALA A 30 13.49 -3.23 -0.72
N ASP A 31 14.73 -3.70 -0.47
CA ASP A 31 15.43 -3.42 0.78
C ASP A 31 15.57 -1.93 1.09
N ASP A 32 15.77 -1.12 0.05
CA ASP A 32 15.97 0.32 0.14
C ASP A 32 14.76 1.11 -0.38
N ALA A 33 13.59 0.51 -0.40
CA ALA A 33 12.38 1.14 -0.90
C ALA A 33 11.99 2.38 -0.09
N THR A 34 11.26 3.28 -0.75
CA THR A 34 10.64 4.42 -0.08
C THR A 34 9.12 4.31 -0.17
N TYR A 35 8.46 4.68 0.90
CA TYR A 35 7.01 4.68 0.99
C TYR A 35 6.54 6.01 1.58
N GLN A 36 5.90 6.82 0.76
CA GLN A 36 5.35 8.10 1.20
C GLN A 36 3.84 7.95 1.41
N VAL A 37 3.44 7.89 2.67
CA VAL A 37 2.04 7.63 3.07
C VAL A 37 1.14 8.81 2.72
N THR A 38 1.63 10.03 2.89
CA THR A 38 0.94 11.25 2.46
C THR A 38 1.97 12.25 1.94
N PRO A 39 1.55 13.25 1.13
CA PRO A 39 2.51 14.20 0.56
C PRO A 39 3.28 15.04 1.60
N PHE A 40 2.71 15.20 2.79
CA PHE A 40 3.31 16.06 3.82
C PHE A 40 4.19 15.31 4.81
N ASN A 41 4.18 13.97 4.77
CA ASN A 41 5.01 13.15 5.65
C ASN A 41 6.37 12.88 5.02
N GLU A 42 7.39 12.73 5.87
CA GLU A 42 8.65 12.16 5.43
C GLU A 42 8.42 10.74 4.94
N PRO A 43 9.02 10.33 3.82
CA PRO A 43 8.90 8.94 3.36
C PRO A 43 9.50 7.97 4.37
N LEU A 44 8.83 6.83 4.55
CA LEU A 44 9.44 5.69 5.22
C LEU A 44 10.55 5.16 4.31
N ARG A 45 11.71 4.84 4.88
CA ARG A 45 12.86 4.39 4.12
C ARG A 45 13.32 3.02 4.61
N GLY A 46 13.36 2.08 3.67
CA GLY A 46 13.81 0.74 3.94
C GLY A 46 12.70 -0.18 4.45
N ARG A 47 12.94 -1.49 4.28
CA ARG A 47 11.94 -2.52 4.57
C ARG A 47 11.58 -2.56 6.06
N ASP A 48 12.53 -2.31 6.95
CA ASP A 48 12.26 -2.37 8.38
C ASP A 48 11.28 -1.28 8.83
N ALA A 49 11.44 -0.06 8.32
CA ALA A 49 10.51 1.03 8.63
C ALA A 49 9.13 0.75 8.05
N ILE A 50 9.07 0.17 6.85
CA ILE A 50 7.82 -0.21 6.20
C ILE A 50 7.13 -1.33 6.99
N TYR A 51 7.90 -2.31 7.47
CA TYR A 51 7.36 -3.36 8.32
C TYR A 51 6.70 -2.78 9.58
N GLU A 52 7.40 -1.88 10.28
CA GLU A 52 6.87 -1.29 11.52
C GLU A 52 5.57 -0.52 11.26
N TYR A 53 5.49 0.19 10.14
CA TYR A 53 4.27 0.87 9.74
C TYR A 53 3.11 -0.14 9.60
N TRP A 54 3.32 -1.22 8.85
CA TRP A 54 2.29 -2.24 8.63
C TRP A 54 1.96 -3.05 9.88
N ASP A 55 2.93 -3.23 10.78
CA ASP A 55 2.67 -3.83 12.09
C ASP A 55 1.69 -2.96 12.89
N GLY A 56 1.86 -1.65 12.85
CA GLY A 56 0.91 -0.71 13.46
C GLY A 56 -0.49 -0.78 12.84
N VAL A 57 -0.56 -0.87 11.52
CA VAL A 57 -1.83 -1.03 10.80
C VAL A 57 -2.52 -2.32 11.24
N ALA A 58 -1.78 -3.44 11.29
CA ALA A 58 -2.33 -4.74 11.68
C ALA A 58 -2.92 -4.72 13.10
N LYS A 59 -2.33 -3.93 14.00
CA LYS A 59 -2.78 -3.83 15.39
C LYS A 59 -3.96 -2.91 15.60
N THR A 60 -4.24 -2.00 14.65
CA THR A 60 -5.21 -0.93 14.84
C THR A 60 -6.35 -0.95 13.83
N GLU A 61 -6.38 -1.91 12.91
CA GLU A 61 -7.43 -2.03 11.91
C GLU A 61 -8.00 -3.43 11.88
N GLU A 62 -9.31 -3.52 11.73
CA GLU A 62 -10.05 -4.78 11.59
C GLU A 62 -11.05 -4.68 10.46
N ARG A 63 -11.55 -5.83 9.98
CA ARG A 63 -12.59 -5.92 8.93
C ARG A 63 -12.17 -5.16 7.68
N ILE A 64 -10.95 -5.39 7.24
CA ILE A 64 -10.35 -4.66 6.14
C ILE A 64 -10.87 -5.17 4.81
N GLN A 65 -11.27 -4.24 3.95
CA GLN A 65 -11.57 -4.50 2.54
C GLN A 65 -10.68 -3.60 1.71
N PHE A 66 -10.20 -4.10 0.60
CA PHE A 66 -9.33 -3.35 -0.31
C PHE A 66 -9.60 -3.79 -1.74
N ASP A 67 -9.65 -2.83 -2.64
CA ASP A 67 -9.70 -3.09 -4.07
C ASP A 67 -8.97 -1.99 -4.82
N SER A 68 -8.67 -2.24 -6.08
CA SER A 68 -7.95 -1.26 -6.90
C SER A 68 -8.29 -1.43 -8.38
N GLU A 69 -8.01 -0.38 -9.14
CA GLU A 69 -8.07 -0.42 -10.60
C GLU A 69 -6.83 0.26 -11.17
N ILE A 70 -6.23 -0.34 -12.17
CA ILE A 70 -5.07 0.22 -12.83
C ILE A 70 -5.54 1.31 -13.78
N LEU A 71 -5.01 2.52 -13.63
CA LEU A 71 -5.35 3.65 -14.48
C LEU A 71 -4.38 3.81 -15.64
N ALA A 72 -3.09 3.55 -15.40
CA ALA A 72 -2.06 3.66 -16.42
C ALA A 72 -0.81 2.91 -16.01
N VAL A 73 -0.05 2.47 -17.00
CA VAL A 73 1.28 1.90 -16.80
C VAL A 73 2.21 2.56 -17.81
N THR A 74 3.33 3.07 -17.32
CA THR A 74 4.40 3.63 -18.14
C THR A 74 5.64 2.74 -17.98
N PRO A 75 6.73 2.96 -18.74
CA PRO A 75 7.94 2.18 -18.53
C PRO A 75 8.49 2.25 -17.11
N GLU A 76 8.25 3.33 -16.39
CA GLU A 76 8.84 3.56 -15.07
C GLU A 76 7.83 3.45 -13.93
N HIS A 77 6.52 3.65 -14.20
CA HIS A 77 5.52 3.76 -13.14
C HIS A 77 4.23 3.03 -13.46
N GLY A 78 3.57 2.57 -12.40
CA GLY A 78 2.18 2.19 -12.44
C GLY A 78 1.36 3.18 -11.63
N ILE A 79 0.18 3.53 -12.15
CA ILE A 79 -0.76 4.43 -11.51
C ILE A 79 -2.06 3.66 -11.31
N ALA A 80 -2.53 3.59 -10.06
CA ALA A 80 -3.76 2.87 -9.73
C ALA A 80 -4.61 3.70 -8.78
N ARG A 81 -5.91 3.66 -9.01
CA ARG A 81 -6.86 4.08 -7.99
C ARG A 81 -7.07 2.92 -7.02
N TRP A 82 -7.17 3.21 -5.75
CA TRP A 82 -7.47 2.20 -4.74
C TRP A 82 -8.50 2.73 -3.75
N TRP A 83 -9.24 1.82 -3.13
CA TRP A 83 -10.17 2.18 -2.07
C TRP A 83 -10.18 1.07 -1.04
N ALA A 84 -10.41 1.47 0.20
CA ALA A 84 -10.39 0.55 1.32
C ALA A 84 -11.42 0.98 2.35
N SER A 85 -11.88 -0.01 3.12
CA SER A 85 -12.68 0.25 4.31
C SER A 85 -12.20 -0.64 5.43
N PHE A 86 -12.27 -0.13 6.65
CA PHE A 86 -11.89 -0.89 7.83
C PHE A 86 -12.50 -0.26 9.07
N VAL A 87 -12.39 -0.98 10.18
CA VAL A 87 -12.75 -0.47 11.50
C VAL A 87 -11.47 -0.21 12.26
N ARG A 88 -11.28 1.03 12.69
CA ARG A 88 -10.13 1.39 13.52
C ARG A 88 -10.40 1.04 14.96
N VAL A 89 -9.49 0.31 15.58
CA VAL A 89 -9.64 -0.15 16.95
C VAL A 89 -8.43 0.29 17.78
N PRO A 90 -8.61 0.74 19.03
CA PRO A 90 -9.81 1.42 19.47
C PRO A 90 -10.03 2.74 18.76
N PRO A 91 -11.22 3.31 18.66
CA PRO A 91 -12.43 3.03 19.44
C PRO A 91 -13.52 2.22 18.70
N GLY A 92 -13.24 1.66 17.53
CA GLY A 92 -14.27 0.98 16.72
C GLY A 92 -14.91 1.91 15.71
N LEU A 93 -14.11 2.75 15.07
CA LEU A 93 -14.56 3.77 14.13
C LEU A 93 -14.47 3.25 12.70
N GLU A 94 -15.60 3.20 11.99
CA GLU A 94 -15.61 2.85 10.57
C GLU A 94 -14.91 3.95 9.76
N THR A 95 -13.99 3.53 8.90
CA THR A 95 -13.17 4.43 8.10
C THR A 95 -13.16 3.95 6.65
N LYS A 96 -13.29 4.88 5.72
CA LYS A 96 -13.13 4.61 4.29
C LYS A 96 -12.05 5.48 3.72
N LEU A 97 -11.22 4.90 2.86
CA LEU A 97 -10.17 5.61 2.14
C LEU A 97 -10.38 5.43 0.65
N ASP A 98 -10.01 6.45 -0.12
CA ASP A 98 -10.01 6.38 -1.58
C ASP A 98 -8.84 7.23 -2.06
N GLY A 99 -8.00 6.67 -2.90
CA GLY A 99 -6.78 7.37 -3.28
C GLY A 99 -6.13 6.88 -4.55
N ILE A 100 -4.95 7.41 -4.79
CA ILE A 100 -4.13 7.12 -5.96
C ILE A 100 -2.75 6.66 -5.49
N PHE A 101 -2.27 5.56 -6.08
CA PHE A 101 -0.88 5.11 -5.98
C PHE A 101 -0.08 5.53 -7.20
N LEU A 102 1.15 5.98 -6.96
CA LEU A 102 2.20 6.08 -7.96
C LEU A 102 3.32 5.15 -7.52
N ILE A 103 3.55 4.08 -8.28
CA ILE A 103 4.40 2.97 -7.86
C ILE A 103 5.45 2.68 -8.93
N SER A 104 6.70 2.45 -8.51
CA SER A 104 7.72 1.86 -9.35
C SER A 104 8.12 0.49 -8.79
N LEU A 105 8.29 -0.50 -9.68
CA LEU A 105 8.76 -1.83 -9.32
C LEU A 105 10.20 -2.01 -9.82
N ASP A 106 11.00 -2.77 -9.07
CA ASP A 106 12.33 -3.15 -9.52
C ASP A 106 12.27 -4.38 -10.44
N ALA A 107 13.44 -4.85 -10.90
CA ALA A 107 13.52 -5.97 -11.81
C ALA A 107 13.00 -7.28 -11.21
N SER A 108 12.96 -7.39 -9.87
CA SER A 108 12.44 -8.57 -9.18
C SER A 108 10.92 -8.51 -8.95
N GLY A 109 10.27 -7.40 -9.30
CA GLY A 109 8.85 -7.20 -9.08
C GLY A 109 8.51 -6.66 -7.71
N ARG A 110 9.50 -6.24 -6.93
CA ARG A 110 9.28 -5.57 -5.65
C ARG A 110 9.14 -4.07 -5.84
N CYS A 111 8.39 -3.45 -4.95
CA CYS A 111 8.20 -2.01 -5.00
C CYS A 111 9.48 -1.28 -4.60
N GLN A 112 9.98 -0.41 -5.47
CA GLN A 112 11.12 0.46 -5.19
C GLN A 112 10.67 1.77 -4.58
N SER A 113 9.56 2.32 -5.06
CA SER A 113 8.98 3.53 -4.48
C SER A 113 7.47 3.50 -4.59
N LEU A 114 6.82 3.95 -3.54
CA LEU A 114 5.38 4.14 -3.50
C LEU A 114 5.08 5.52 -2.96
N ARG A 115 4.25 6.25 -3.68
CA ARG A 115 3.71 7.53 -3.22
C ARG A 115 2.20 7.44 -3.34
N GLU A 116 1.48 8.00 -2.37
CA GLU A 116 0.03 7.98 -2.42
C GLU A 116 -0.59 9.30 -1.97
N TRP A 117 -1.76 9.55 -2.49
CA TRP A 117 -2.64 10.66 -2.14
C TRP A 117 -3.99 10.04 -1.87
N TRP A 118 -4.62 10.39 -0.76
CA TRP A 118 -5.90 9.80 -0.41
C TRP A 118 -6.77 10.73 0.38
N HIS A 119 -8.06 10.44 0.32
CA HIS A 119 -9.09 11.10 1.10
C HIS A 119 -9.69 10.11 2.08
N LYS A 120 -10.16 10.60 3.20
CA LYS A 120 -10.72 9.78 4.26
C LYS A 120 -12.13 10.24 4.59
N LEU A 121 -13.02 9.25 4.72
CA LEU A 121 -14.38 9.44 5.19
C LEU A 121 -14.56 8.64 6.49
N GLN A 122 -14.99 9.31 7.50
CA GLN A 122 -15.28 8.70 8.80
C GLN A 122 -16.68 9.03 9.27
#